data_f514ed4194d06c6cae1604eb1864755f
#
_entry.id   f514ed4194d06c6cae1604eb1864755f
#
_cell.length_a   1.000
_cell.length_b   1.000
_cell.length_c   1.000
_cell.angle_alpha   90.00
_cell.angle_beta   90.00
_cell.angle_gamma   90.00
#
_symmetry.space_group_name_H-M   'P 1'
#
loop_
_entity.id
_entity.type
_entity.pdbx_description
1 polymer ?
#
loop_
_entity_poly.entity_id
_entity_poly.type
_entity_poly.pdbx_seq_one_letter_code
_entity_poly.pdbx_strand_id
1 'polypeptide(L)'
;MLTLFQEGGFPMWFLLAFGALALVAGGRFAMQPNPARLRLALALGSATLFTTFTAIAADLAAVGHQVPEYLVKHPEVPLSRVLLQGLAESLSPAILGCTVLTLAALFIALGCYRESISD
;
A
#
# COMPACT_ATOMS: atom_id res chain seq x y z
N MET A 1 -10.15 7.15 -7.98
CA MET A 1 -8.73 7.41 -7.64
C MET A 1 -8.57 8.56 -6.65
N LEU A 2 -9.06 9.75 -6.99
CA LEU A 2 -8.97 10.90 -6.08
C LEU A 2 -9.69 10.65 -4.74
N THR A 3 -10.85 9.99 -4.78
CA THR A 3 -11.58 9.63 -3.57
C THR A 3 -10.76 8.70 -2.66
N LEU A 4 -10.07 7.74 -3.26
CA LEU A 4 -9.22 6.80 -2.54
C LEU A 4 -8.09 7.53 -1.83
N PHE A 5 -7.45 8.50 -2.50
CA PHE A 5 -6.38 9.31 -1.91
C PHE A 5 -6.90 10.21 -0.81
N GLN A 6 -8.07 10.81 -0.99
CA GLN A 6 -8.68 11.66 0.03
C GLN A 6 -9.05 10.86 1.27
N GLU A 7 -9.57 9.65 1.09
CA GLU A 7 -9.93 8.76 2.20
C GLU A 7 -8.69 8.21 2.91
N GLY A 8 -7.66 7.86 2.14
CA GLY A 8 -6.42 7.32 2.68
C GLY A 8 -5.56 8.36 3.38
N GLY A 9 -5.77 9.65 3.11
CA GLY A 9 -5.07 10.75 3.74
C GLY A 9 -3.62 10.90 3.28
N PHE A 10 -2.82 11.59 4.10
CA PHE A 10 -1.43 11.93 3.79
C PHE A 10 -0.54 10.70 3.52
N PRO A 11 -0.65 9.58 4.29
CA PRO A 11 0.19 8.41 4.02
C PRO A 11 0.00 7.78 2.62
N MET A 12 -1.15 8.02 1.97
CA MET A 12 -1.39 7.49 0.62
C MET A 12 -0.41 8.05 -0.41
N TRP A 13 0.00 9.31 -0.25
CA TRP A 13 0.97 9.94 -1.15
C TRP A 13 2.33 9.26 -1.06
N PHE A 14 2.79 8.95 0.17
CA PHE A 14 4.02 8.20 0.39
C PHE A 14 3.91 6.80 -0.19
N LEU A 15 2.77 6.14 0.00
CA LEU A 15 2.53 4.81 -0.53
C LEU A 15 2.60 4.81 -2.06
N LEU A 16 2.01 5.81 -2.70
CA LEU A 16 2.06 5.95 -4.16
C LEU A 16 3.49 6.16 -4.64
N ALA A 17 4.23 7.06 -3.97
CA ALA A 17 5.62 7.37 -4.35
C ALA A 17 6.52 6.15 -4.22
N PHE A 18 6.52 5.47 -3.06
CA PHE A 18 7.34 4.29 -2.84
C PHE A 18 6.90 3.13 -3.74
N GLY A 19 5.60 2.97 -3.94
CA GLY A 19 5.05 1.96 -4.82
C GLY A 19 5.51 2.14 -6.27
N ALA A 20 5.46 3.36 -6.77
CA ALA A 20 5.93 3.68 -8.12
C ALA A 20 7.43 3.40 -8.26
N LEU A 21 8.23 3.81 -7.26
CA LEU A 21 9.67 3.55 -7.26
C LEU A 21 9.95 2.05 -7.21
N ALA A 22 9.20 1.29 -6.42
CA ALA A 22 9.35 -0.16 -6.33
C ALA A 22 9.03 -0.83 -7.67
N LEU A 23 7.99 -0.39 -8.35
CA LEU A 23 7.62 -0.92 -9.66
C LEU A 23 8.69 -0.62 -10.71
N VAL A 24 9.22 0.60 -10.73
CA VAL A 24 10.29 0.98 -11.65
C VAL A 24 11.54 0.16 -11.37
N ALA A 25 11.94 0.02 -10.09
CA ALA A 25 13.12 -0.76 -9.70
C ALA A 25 12.96 -2.24 -10.07
N GLY A 26 11.78 -2.80 -9.80
CA GLY A 26 11.47 -4.19 -10.16
C GLY A 26 11.48 -4.40 -11.67
N GLY A 27 10.91 -3.46 -12.42
CA GLY A 27 10.92 -3.51 -13.88
C GLY A 27 12.32 -3.44 -14.45
N ARG A 28 13.16 -2.58 -13.92
CA ARG A 28 14.56 -2.49 -14.34
C ARG A 28 15.32 -3.78 -14.05
N PHE A 29 15.10 -4.38 -12.89
CA PHE A 29 15.70 -5.66 -12.55
C PHE A 29 15.23 -6.75 -13.52
N ALA A 30 13.95 -6.77 -13.87
CA ALA A 30 13.40 -7.75 -14.81
C ALA A 30 14.01 -7.61 -16.21
N MET A 31 14.30 -6.38 -16.64
CA MET A 31 14.88 -6.11 -17.96
C MET A 31 16.38 -6.44 -18.01
N GLN A 32 17.12 -6.06 -16.98
CA GLN A 32 18.58 -6.29 -16.89
C GLN A 32 18.91 -6.75 -15.46
N PRO A 33 18.87 -8.06 -15.20
CA PRO A 33 19.14 -8.57 -13.85
C PRO A 33 20.54 -8.22 -13.37
N ASN A 34 20.61 -7.69 -12.15
CA ASN A 34 21.85 -7.25 -11.52
C ASN A 34 21.65 -7.29 -10.02
N PRO A 35 22.62 -7.80 -9.21
CA PRO A 35 22.45 -7.85 -7.75
C PRO A 35 22.13 -6.49 -7.10
N ALA A 36 22.72 -5.40 -7.60
CA ALA A 36 22.43 -4.06 -7.08
C ALA A 36 21.00 -3.65 -7.34
N ARG A 37 20.47 -3.97 -8.51
CA ARG A 37 19.06 -3.67 -8.86
C ARG A 37 18.09 -4.50 -8.04
N LEU A 38 18.44 -5.76 -7.76
CA LEU A 38 17.63 -6.61 -6.88
C LEU A 38 17.56 -6.03 -5.48
N ARG A 39 18.68 -5.60 -4.92
CA ARG A 39 18.73 -4.99 -3.59
C ARG A 39 17.87 -3.73 -3.54
N LEU A 40 17.96 -2.89 -4.54
CA LEU A 40 17.16 -1.67 -4.62
C LEU A 40 15.67 -1.99 -4.70
N ALA A 41 15.28 -2.95 -5.53
CA ALA A 41 13.88 -3.37 -5.68
C ALA A 41 13.34 -3.92 -4.37
N LEU A 42 14.12 -4.76 -3.67
CA LEU A 42 13.71 -5.31 -2.37
C LEU A 42 13.60 -4.22 -1.30
N ALA A 43 14.53 -3.27 -1.29
CA ALA A 43 14.49 -2.17 -0.34
C ALA A 43 13.27 -1.29 -0.56
N LEU A 44 12.97 -0.93 -1.80
CA LEU A 44 11.79 -0.11 -2.13
C LEU A 44 10.50 -0.88 -1.88
N GLY A 45 10.48 -2.18 -2.15
CA GLY A 45 9.35 -3.05 -1.82
C GLY A 45 9.09 -3.09 -0.32
N SER A 46 10.16 -3.20 0.48
CA SER A 46 10.05 -3.17 1.94
C SER A 46 9.53 -1.83 2.43
N ALA A 47 10.01 -0.73 1.86
CA ALA A 47 9.51 0.61 2.20
C ALA A 47 8.03 0.74 1.89
N THR A 48 7.59 0.20 0.75
CA THR A 48 6.18 0.18 0.36
C THR A 48 5.35 -0.63 1.34
N LEU A 49 5.86 -1.78 1.77
CA LEU A 49 5.16 -2.64 2.73
C LEU A 49 4.98 -1.93 4.07
N PHE A 50 6.04 -1.35 4.62
CA PHE A 50 5.97 -0.62 5.89
C PHE A 50 5.07 0.61 5.78
N THR A 51 5.11 1.32 4.65
CA THR A 51 4.24 2.46 4.41
C THR A 51 2.77 2.02 4.36
N THR A 52 2.48 0.86 3.77
CA THR A 52 1.14 0.28 3.74
C THR A 52 0.62 0.03 5.15
N PHE A 53 1.43 -0.59 6.01
CA PHE A 53 1.04 -0.81 7.41
C PHE A 53 0.83 0.50 8.16
N THR A 54 1.70 1.48 7.95
CA THR A 54 1.57 2.80 8.59
C THR A 54 0.27 3.48 8.15
N ALA A 55 -0.06 3.42 6.88
CA ALA A 55 -1.28 4.01 6.34
C ALA A 55 -2.53 3.34 6.92
N ILE A 56 -2.53 2.02 7.03
CA ILE A 56 -3.64 1.28 7.65
C ILE A 56 -3.79 1.70 9.11
N ALA A 57 -2.69 1.75 9.85
CA ALA A 57 -2.71 2.14 11.27
C ALA A 57 -3.21 3.56 11.45
N ALA A 58 -2.78 4.50 10.59
CA ALA A 58 -3.23 5.89 10.64
C ALA A 58 -4.74 6.00 10.37
N ASP A 59 -5.24 5.25 9.40
CA ASP A 59 -6.66 5.25 9.06
C ASP A 59 -7.50 4.65 10.18
N LEU A 60 -7.03 3.56 10.80
CA LEU A 60 -7.72 2.96 11.94
C LEU A 60 -7.76 3.92 13.14
N ALA A 61 -6.66 4.64 13.38
CA ALA A 61 -6.62 5.64 14.44
C ALA A 61 -7.62 6.77 14.16
N ALA A 62 -7.70 7.22 12.91
CA ALA A 62 -8.65 8.26 12.50
C ALA A 62 -10.09 7.79 12.72
N VAL A 63 -10.40 6.54 12.37
CA VAL A 63 -11.73 5.95 12.61
C VAL A 63 -12.05 5.95 14.10
N GLY A 64 -11.07 5.56 14.93
CA GLY A 64 -11.24 5.55 16.39
C GLY A 64 -11.56 6.91 16.98
N HIS A 65 -10.99 7.98 16.39
CA HIS A 65 -11.27 9.35 16.84
C HIS A 65 -12.58 9.89 16.28
N GLN A 66 -12.95 9.54 15.06
CA GLN A 66 -14.12 10.09 14.37
C GLN A 66 -15.43 9.41 14.76
N VAL A 67 -15.40 8.12 15.09
CA VAL A 67 -16.61 7.35 15.38
C VAL A 67 -17.40 7.93 16.56
N PRO A 68 -16.80 8.27 17.72
CA PRO A 68 -17.56 8.85 18.82
C PRO A 68 -18.23 10.17 18.45
N GLU A 69 -17.54 11.05 17.71
CA GLU A 69 -18.10 12.32 17.27
C GLU A 69 -19.25 12.12 16.31
N TYR A 70 -19.11 11.17 15.38
CA TYR A 70 -20.15 10.86 14.41
C TYR A 70 -21.41 10.34 15.09
N LEU A 71 -21.27 9.46 16.08
CA LEU A 71 -22.40 8.91 16.83
C LEU A 71 -23.15 9.97 17.64
N VAL A 72 -22.42 10.97 18.16
CA VAL A 72 -23.06 12.09 18.87
C VAL A 72 -23.93 12.90 17.92
N LYS A 73 -23.47 13.14 16.69
CA LYS A 73 -24.19 13.90 15.67
C LYS A 73 -25.33 13.09 15.04
N HIS A 74 -25.18 11.77 14.98
CA HIS A 74 -26.13 10.86 14.32
C HIS A 74 -26.48 9.68 15.22
N PRO A 75 -27.21 9.92 16.32
CA PRO A 75 -27.52 8.87 17.28
C PRO A 75 -28.45 7.76 16.74
N GLU A 76 -29.13 8.01 15.63
CA GLU A 76 -29.99 7.03 14.97
C GLU A 76 -29.23 5.96 14.19
N VAL A 77 -27.93 6.17 13.91
CA VAL A 77 -27.13 5.24 13.11
C VAL A 77 -26.55 4.15 14.01
N PRO A 78 -26.68 2.84 13.64
CA PRO A 78 -26.10 1.76 14.43
C PRO A 78 -24.58 1.83 14.48
N LEU A 79 -24.00 1.58 15.65
CA LEU A 79 -22.54 1.56 15.84
C LEU A 79 -21.86 0.55 14.92
N SER A 80 -22.44 -0.64 14.76
CA SER A 80 -21.90 -1.69 13.91
C SER A 80 -21.72 -1.23 12.46
N ARG A 81 -22.69 -0.47 11.94
CA ARG A 81 -22.63 0.04 10.56
C ARG A 81 -21.49 1.05 10.39
N VAL A 82 -21.33 1.96 11.35
CA VAL A 82 -20.28 2.96 11.33
C VAL A 82 -18.91 2.31 11.42
N LEU A 83 -18.75 1.32 12.29
CA LEU A 83 -17.48 0.59 12.44
C LEU A 83 -17.12 -0.19 11.17
N LEU A 84 -18.11 -0.88 10.57
CA LEU A 84 -17.87 -1.63 9.34
C LEU A 84 -17.46 -0.72 8.19
N GLN A 85 -18.10 0.44 8.06
CA GLN A 85 -17.75 1.41 7.04
C GLN A 85 -16.35 1.98 7.26
N GLY A 86 -16.01 2.30 8.51
CA GLY A 86 -14.69 2.81 8.87
C GLY A 86 -13.59 1.79 8.62
N LEU A 87 -13.83 0.50 8.93
CA LEU A 87 -12.88 -0.56 8.64
C LEU A 87 -12.67 -0.73 7.13
N ALA A 88 -13.76 -0.66 6.35
CA ALA A 88 -13.66 -0.77 4.90
C ALA A 88 -12.82 0.35 4.31
N GLU A 89 -13.00 1.58 4.79
CA GLU A 89 -12.21 2.73 4.35
C GLU A 89 -10.74 2.59 4.77
N SER A 90 -10.48 2.04 5.95
CA SER A 90 -9.13 1.83 6.46
C SER A 90 -8.34 0.79 5.63
N LEU A 91 -9.03 -0.09 4.91
CA LEU A 91 -8.41 -1.10 4.07
C LEU A 91 -8.00 -0.57 2.69
N SER A 92 -8.39 0.66 2.32
CA SER A 92 -8.02 1.25 1.03
C SER A 92 -6.51 1.27 0.78
N PRO A 93 -5.66 1.70 1.74
CA PRO A 93 -4.21 1.63 1.54
C PRO A 93 -3.71 0.20 1.36
N ALA A 94 -4.34 -0.77 2.03
CA ALA A 94 -3.96 -2.17 1.90
C ALA A 94 -4.18 -2.67 0.47
N ILE A 95 -5.30 -2.30 -0.15
CA ILE A 95 -5.59 -2.69 -1.53
C ILE A 95 -4.54 -2.13 -2.48
N LEU A 96 -4.26 -0.83 -2.38
CA LEU A 96 -3.25 -0.19 -3.22
C LEU A 96 -1.86 -0.77 -2.98
N GLY A 97 -1.45 -0.85 -1.72
CA GLY A 97 -0.12 -1.35 -1.35
C GLY A 97 0.10 -2.80 -1.76
N CYS A 98 -0.87 -3.68 -1.50
CA CYS A 98 -0.77 -5.08 -1.87
C CYS A 98 -0.76 -5.28 -3.38
N THR A 99 -1.53 -4.50 -4.14
CA THR A 99 -1.54 -4.55 -5.60
C THR A 99 -0.16 -4.18 -6.15
N VAL A 100 0.41 -3.08 -5.68
CA VAL A 100 1.73 -2.61 -6.10
C VAL A 100 2.80 -3.64 -5.74
N LEU A 101 2.75 -4.17 -4.51
CA LEU A 101 3.73 -5.17 -4.05
C LEU A 101 3.63 -6.46 -4.85
N THR A 102 2.43 -6.88 -5.22
CA THR A 102 2.23 -8.05 -6.06
C THR A 102 2.88 -7.87 -7.42
N LEU A 103 2.68 -6.71 -8.05
CA LEU A 103 3.30 -6.40 -9.33
C LEU A 103 4.82 -6.34 -9.23
N ALA A 104 5.33 -5.70 -8.17
CA ALA A 104 6.77 -5.64 -7.92
C ALA A 104 7.36 -7.03 -7.71
N ALA A 105 6.68 -7.89 -6.95
CA ALA A 105 7.10 -9.26 -6.73
C ALA A 105 7.15 -10.07 -8.02
N LEU A 106 6.19 -9.87 -8.92
CA LEU A 106 6.18 -10.53 -10.23
C LEU A 106 7.38 -10.07 -11.08
N PHE A 107 7.71 -8.79 -11.08
CA PHE A 107 8.88 -8.29 -11.78
C PHE A 107 10.17 -8.88 -11.20
N ILE A 108 10.28 -8.97 -9.88
CA ILE A 108 11.44 -9.54 -9.22
C ILE A 108 11.57 -11.03 -9.57
N ALA A 109 10.47 -11.77 -9.56
CA ALA A 109 10.43 -13.17 -9.93
C ALA A 109 10.88 -13.38 -11.38
N LEU A 110 10.40 -12.53 -12.29
CA LEU A 110 10.79 -12.57 -13.70
C LEU A 110 12.28 -12.29 -13.87
N GLY A 111 12.81 -11.29 -13.16
CA GLY A 111 14.22 -10.96 -13.19
C GLY A 111 15.09 -12.09 -12.67
N CYS A 112 14.69 -12.71 -11.56
CA CYS A 112 15.41 -13.87 -11.01
C CYS A 112 15.40 -15.05 -11.98
N TYR A 113 14.28 -15.28 -12.65
CA TYR A 113 14.17 -16.34 -13.66
C TYR A 113 15.12 -16.08 -14.83
N ARG A 114 15.15 -14.85 -15.34
CA ARG A 114 16.04 -14.46 -16.44
C ARG A 114 17.51 -14.57 -16.06
N GLU A 115 17.84 -14.19 -14.84
CA GLU A 115 19.20 -14.32 -14.32
C GLU A 115 19.62 -15.79 -14.24
N SER A 116 18.70 -16.65 -13.80
CA SER A 116 18.93 -18.10 -13.72
C SER A 116 19.18 -18.71 -15.10
N ILE A 117 18.47 -18.25 -16.13
CA ILE A 117 18.64 -18.75 -17.50
C ILE A 117 19.96 -18.30 -18.11
N SER A 118 20.40 -17.06 -17.81
CA SER A 118 21.61 -16.50 -18.40
C SER A 118 22.89 -17.13 -17.85
N ASP A 119 22.81 -17.78 -16.70
CA ASP A 119 23.91 -18.56 -16.13
C ASP A 119 23.96 -19.97 -16.73
#